data_b1e35185d1c474ead3640e2222b372e6
#
_entry.id   b1e35185d1c474ead3640e2222b372e6
#
_cell.length_a   1.000
_cell.length_b   1.000
_cell.length_c   1.000
_cell.angle_alpha   90.00
_cell.angle_beta   90.00
_cell.angle_gamma   90.00
#
_symmetry.space_group_name_H-M   'P 1'
#
loop_
_entity.id
_entity.type
_entity.pdbx_description
1 polymer ?
#
loop_
_entity_poly.entity_id
_entity_poly.type
_entity_poly.pdbx_seq_one_letter_code
_entity_poly.pdbx_strand_id
1 'polypeptide(L)'
;ADINVSLRPVGTEALGTRTEMKNINSFKNLEDAIAYEIERQSEVLDDGGHIIQETRTFDPSRGITLSMRSKENAHDYRYMPEPDLPPIVTTDEEIERFRSELPELPDARRARLEKEDGLSAYDAGIITSSRAMAEYYDTVTKTGADPKLAANWIMGDLSKNLHAEGIAIEQSPVDAKRLGEMIGLIMKNTISGKIAKKVFKEMWTNSDSPAKIVKNKGLVQITDTKAIEGIVDEVIAKNEKAVADYKGGNKKAIGALVGQVMKASKGKANPQMVNKLLTEKLD
;
A
#
# COMPACT_ATOMS: atom_id res chain seq x y z
N ALA A 1 -6.65 3.11 -24.85
CA ALA A 1 -7.89 3.55 -24.21
C ALA A 1 -8.84 4.15 -25.25
N ASP A 2 -10.13 4.04 -25.00
CA ASP A 2 -11.20 4.69 -25.77
C ASP A 2 -11.89 5.70 -24.85
N ILE A 3 -12.04 6.94 -25.34
CA ILE A 3 -12.59 8.05 -24.57
C ILE A 3 -13.80 8.62 -25.29
N ASN A 4 -14.83 8.93 -24.54
CA ASN A 4 -15.98 9.67 -25.06
C ASN A 4 -16.06 11.03 -24.36
N VAL A 5 -16.15 12.12 -25.17
CA VAL A 5 -16.31 13.49 -24.69
C VAL A 5 -17.58 14.10 -25.29
N SER A 6 -18.37 14.73 -24.45
CA SER A 6 -19.51 15.59 -24.87
C SER A 6 -19.59 16.81 -23.96
N LEU A 7 -19.98 17.96 -24.53
CA LEU A 7 -20.16 19.18 -23.76
C LEU A 7 -21.65 19.51 -23.65
N ARG A 8 -22.02 20.19 -22.59
CA ARG A 8 -23.37 20.71 -22.36
C ARG A 8 -23.31 22.08 -21.69
N PRO A 9 -24.30 22.94 -21.88
CA PRO A 9 -24.38 24.20 -21.15
C PRO A 9 -24.46 23.94 -19.63
N VAL A 10 -23.86 24.83 -18.85
CA VAL A 10 -23.91 24.76 -17.38
C VAL A 10 -25.37 24.86 -16.92
N GLY A 11 -25.77 23.98 -16.02
CA GLY A 11 -27.16 23.95 -15.50
C GLY A 11 -28.12 23.09 -16.29
N THR A 12 -27.72 22.48 -17.40
CA THR A 12 -28.55 21.51 -18.15
C THR A 12 -28.23 20.06 -17.71
N GLU A 13 -29.24 19.18 -17.74
CA GLU A 13 -29.05 17.74 -17.40
C GLU A 13 -28.73 16.90 -18.64
N ALA A 14 -29.31 17.27 -19.81
CA ALA A 14 -29.10 16.53 -21.04
C ALA A 14 -27.66 16.62 -21.53
N LEU A 15 -27.05 15.46 -21.81
CA LEU A 15 -25.71 15.39 -22.39
C LEU A 15 -25.72 15.85 -23.84
N GLY A 16 -24.65 16.53 -24.28
CA GLY A 16 -24.45 16.88 -25.67
C GLY A 16 -24.05 15.68 -26.54
N THR A 17 -23.89 15.94 -27.84
CA THR A 17 -23.39 14.95 -28.79
C THR A 17 -21.98 14.58 -28.47
N ARG A 18 -21.70 13.26 -28.37
CA ARG A 18 -20.39 12.76 -28.02
C ARG A 18 -19.50 12.53 -29.24
N THR A 19 -18.20 12.73 -29.05
CA THR A 19 -17.16 12.20 -29.92
C THR A 19 -16.38 11.11 -29.20
N GLU A 20 -16.03 10.05 -29.93
CA GLU A 20 -15.21 8.94 -29.40
C GLU A 20 -13.77 9.11 -29.89
N MET A 21 -12.82 9.17 -28.98
CA MET A 21 -11.39 9.20 -29.30
C MET A 21 -10.79 7.82 -29.09
N LYS A 22 -10.07 7.33 -30.10
CA LYS A 22 -9.42 6.00 -30.10
C LYS A 22 -7.91 6.10 -30.20
N ASN A 23 -7.26 4.95 -30.00
CA ASN A 23 -5.83 4.77 -30.18
C ASN A 23 -4.95 5.60 -29.22
N ILE A 24 -5.41 5.74 -27.97
CA ILE A 24 -4.68 6.47 -26.94
C ILE A 24 -3.96 5.45 -26.05
N ASN A 25 -2.62 5.56 -25.99
CA ASN A 25 -1.74 4.57 -25.37
C ASN A 25 -0.92 5.10 -24.17
N SER A 26 -1.17 6.34 -23.72
CA SER A 26 -0.56 6.90 -22.51
C SER A 26 -1.53 7.83 -21.78
N PHE A 27 -1.35 7.99 -20.47
CA PHE A 27 -2.14 8.92 -19.66
C PHE A 27 -1.92 10.37 -20.10
N LYS A 28 -0.71 10.74 -20.50
CA LYS A 28 -0.43 12.09 -21.01
C LYS A 28 -1.20 12.38 -22.29
N ASN A 29 -1.15 11.47 -23.26
CA ASN A 29 -1.92 11.62 -24.50
C ASN A 29 -3.44 11.64 -24.24
N LEU A 30 -3.90 10.94 -23.21
CA LEU A 30 -5.31 10.95 -22.80
C LEU A 30 -5.72 12.33 -22.29
N GLU A 31 -4.94 12.93 -21.40
CA GLU A 31 -5.15 14.27 -20.86
C GLU A 31 -5.16 15.31 -21.99
N ASP A 32 -4.15 15.28 -22.86
CA ASP A 32 -4.00 16.22 -23.97
C ASP A 32 -5.14 16.10 -24.98
N ALA A 33 -5.57 14.87 -25.30
CA ALA A 33 -6.68 14.61 -26.21
C ALA A 33 -8.02 15.13 -25.66
N ILE A 34 -8.28 14.94 -24.37
CA ILE A 34 -9.48 15.46 -23.70
C ILE A 34 -9.48 16.99 -23.72
N ALA A 35 -8.36 17.61 -23.34
CA ALA A 35 -8.21 19.06 -23.32
C ALA A 35 -8.49 19.67 -24.71
N TYR A 36 -7.83 19.13 -25.73
CA TYR A 36 -8.07 19.57 -27.12
C TYR A 36 -9.51 19.40 -27.56
N GLU A 37 -10.14 18.27 -27.23
CA GLU A 37 -11.51 17.98 -27.66
C GLU A 37 -12.54 18.87 -26.97
N ILE A 38 -12.30 19.23 -25.70
CA ILE A 38 -13.11 20.20 -24.97
C ILE A 38 -13.04 21.58 -25.66
N GLU A 39 -11.83 22.05 -25.98
CA GLU A 39 -11.60 23.32 -26.66
C GLU A 39 -12.29 23.34 -28.02
N ARG A 40 -12.04 22.34 -28.87
CA ARG A 40 -12.66 22.21 -30.21
C ARG A 40 -14.19 22.18 -30.17
N GLN A 41 -14.77 21.38 -29.23
CA GLN A 41 -16.22 21.32 -29.11
C GLN A 41 -16.80 22.63 -28.60
N SER A 42 -16.15 23.32 -27.70
CA SER A 42 -16.56 24.64 -27.22
C SER A 42 -16.59 25.66 -28.37
N GLU A 43 -15.53 25.75 -29.15
CA GLU A 43 -15.43 26.66 -30.29
C GLU A 43 -16.58 26.40 -31.29
N VAL A 44 -16.81 25.14 -31.68
CA VAL A 44 -17.89 24.79 -32.63
C VAL A 44 -19.27 25.17 -32.07
N LEU A 45 -19.51 24.94 -30.76
CA LEU A 45 -20.82 25.25 -30.17
C LEU A 45 -21.01 26.75 -29.95
N ASP A 46 -19.98 27.48 -29.59
CA ASP A 46 -20.00 28.94 -29.38
C ASP A 46 -20.21 29.68 -30.70
N ASP A 47 -19.69 29.15 -31.82
CA ASP A 47 -19.94 29.64 -33.16
C ASP A 47 -21.34 29.26 -33.71
N GLY A 48 -22.19 28.62 -32.91
CA GLY A 48 -23.54 28.18 -33.28
C GLY A 48 -23.58 26.93 -34.18
N GLY A 49 -22.47 26.21 -34.29
CA GLY A 49 -22.36 24.94 -35.00
C GLY A 49 -22.90 23.75 -34.20
N HIS A 50 -22.75 22.58 -34.78
CA HIS A 50 -23.19 21.31 -34.15
C HIS A 50 -22.07 20.30 -34.12
N ILE A 51 -21.97 19.57 -33.00
CA ILE A 51 -21.05 18.45 -32.87
C ILE A 51 -21.62 17.24 -33.58
N ILE A 52 -20.83 16.64 -34.46
CA ILE A 52 -21.15 15.40 -35.15
C ILE A 52 -20.66 14.23 -34.32
N GLN A 53 -21.49 13.20 -34.14
CA GLN A 53 -21.09 11.96 -33.52
C GLN A 53 -20.13 11.20 -34.44
N GLU A 54 -18.86 11.20 -34.09
CA GLU A 54 -17.80 10.59 -34.89
C GLU A 54 -16.73 9.93 -34.01
N THR A 55 -15.95 9.06 -34.65
CA THR A 55 -14.71 8.54 -34.04
C THR A 55 -13.52 9.40 -34.53
N ARG A 56 -12.66 9.81 -33.61
CA ARG A 56 -11.48 10.62 -33.84
C ARG A 56 -10.23 9.88 -33.35
N THR A 57 -9.08 10.15 -33.94
CA THR A 57 -7.80 9.69 -33.45
C THR A 57 -6.99 10.88 -32.95
N PHE A 58 -6.22 10.67 -31.85
CA PHE A 58 -5.31 11.71 -31.37
C PHE A 58 -3.95 11.59 -32.04
N ASP A 59 -3.43 12.70 -32.54
CA ASP A 59 -2.08 12.85 -33.08
C ASP A 59 -1.18 13.53 -32.02
N PRO A 60 -0.33 12.76 -31.31
CA PRO A 60 0.52 13.34 -30.26
C PRO A 60 1.56 14.33 -30.75
N SER A 61 1.98 14.21 -32.03
CA SER A 61 3.01 15.09 -32.61
C SER A 61 2.48 16.49 -32.88
N ARG A 62 1.19 16.60 -33.18
CA ARG A 62 0.47 17.85 -33.47
C ARG A 62 -0.38 18.35 -32.30
N GLY A 63 -0.65 17.50 -31.30
CA GLY A 63 -1.51 17.79 -30.17
C GLY A 63 -2.99 17.99 -30.53
N ILE A 64 -3.48 17.35 -31.61
CA ILE A 64 -4.84 17.52 -32.11
C ILE A 64 -5.55 16.20 -32.31
N THR A 65 -6.89 16.24 -32.35
CA THR A 65 -7.69 15.12 -32.79
C THR A 65 -8.06 15.25 -34.25
N LEU A 66 -8.05 14.14 -34.98
CA LEU A 66 -8.41 14.05 -36.39
C LEU A 66 -9.63 13.15 -36.56
N SER A 67 -10.58 13.56 -37.39
CA SER A 67 -11.75 12.72 -37.71
C SER A 67 -11.28 11.42 -38.39
N MET A 68 -11.79 10.33 -37.89
CA MET A 68 -11.74 9.04 -38.56
C MET A 68 -13.05 8.84 -39.33
N ARG A 69 -13.29 7.64 -39.80
CA ARG A 69 -14.54 7.30 -40.47
C ARG A 69 -15.73 7.56 -39.54
N SER A 70 -16.74 8.34 -40.01
CA SER A 70 -18.01 8.47 -39.31
C SER A 70 -18.68 7.10 -39.22
N LYS A 71 -19.00 6.64 -38.01
CA LYS A 71 -19.93 5.52 -37.84
C LYS A 71 -21.34 6.07 -38.06
N GLU A 72 -21.86 5.86 -39.25
CA GLU A 72 -23.26 6.07 -39.49
C GLU A 72 -24.08 5.22 -38.53
N ASN A 73 -24.88 5.90 -37.71
CA ASN A 73 -25.96 5.44 -36.86
C ASN A 73 -25.86 4.05 -36.19
N ALA A 74 -26.12 4.01 -34.89
CA ALA A 74 -26.21 2.83 -34.01
C ALA A 74 -27.14 1.70 -34.52
N HIS A 75 -27.85 1.90 -35.61
CA HIS A 75 -28.69 0.91 -36.26
C HIS A 75 -27.95 -0.30 -36.85
N ASP A 76 -26.62 -0.20 -36.99
CA ASP A 76 -25.80 -1.28 -37.59
C ASP A 76 -25.38 -2.38 -36.60
N TYR A 77 -25.66 -2.21 -35.29
CA TYR A 77 -25.29 -3.21 -34.29
C TYR A 77 -26.26 -4.40 -34.18
N ARG A 78 -27.40 -4.35 -34.86
CA ARG A 78 -28.39 -5.44 -34.95
C ARG A 78 -28.62 -6.16 -33.61
N TYR A 79 -29.00 -5.41 -32.58
CA TYR A 79 -29.35 -5.97 -31.27
C TYR A 79 -30.60 -6.86 -31.40
N MET A 80 -30.37 -8.10 -31.79
CA MET A 80 -31.40 -9.14 -31.86
C MET A 80 -30.85 -10.41 -31.19
N PRO A 81 -31.69 -11.26 -30.60
CA PRO A 81 -31.27 -12.57 -30.13
C PRO A 81 -30.62 -13.35 -31.29
N GLU A 82 -29.44 -13.91 -31.03
CA GLU A 82 -28.79 -14.77 -32.02
C GLU A 82 -29.57 -16.08 -32.10
N PRO A 83 -30.06 -16.48 -33.28
CA PRO A 83 -30.95 -17.64 -33.41
C PRO A 83 -30.27 -18.97 -33.06
N ASP A 84 -28.93 -19.01 -33.13
CA ASP A 84 -28.15 -20.22 -32.81
C ASP A 84 -27.80 -20.34 -31.32
N LEU A 85 -28.11 -19.33 -30.49
CA LEU A 85 -27.87 -19.33 -29.07
C LEU A 85 -29.16 -19.48 -28.28
N PRO A 86 -29.33 -20.54 -27.48
CA PRO A 86 -30.48 -20.66 -26.59
C PRO A 86 -30.44 -19.60 -25.49
N PRO A 87 -31.60 -19.17 -24.96
CA PRO A 87 -31.64 -18.30 -23.80
C PRO A 87 -30.89 -18.90 -22.61
N ILE A 88 -30.06 -18.10 -21.95
CA ILE A 88 -29.46 -18.44 -20.66
C ILE A 88 -30.47 -18.05 -19.58
N VAL A 89 -30.96 -19.02 -18.85
CA VAL A 89 -31.89 -18.81 -17.74
C VAL A 89 -31.14 -19.08 -16.44
N THR A 90 -31.03 -18.06 -15.60
CA THR A 90 -30.47 -18.18 -14.26
C THR A 90 -31.61 -18.19 -13.25
N THR A 91 -31.68 -19.24 -12.40
CA THR A 91 -32.72 -19.34 -11.37
C THR A 91 -32.33 -18.57 -10.10
N ASP A 92 -33.32 -18.25 -9.29
CA ASP A 92 -33.07 -17.60 -8.00
C ASP A 92 -32.20 -18.47 -7.08
N GLU A 93 -32.34 -19.79 -7.13
CA GLU A 93 -31.51 -20.74 -6.37
C GLU A 93 -30.05 -20.69 -6.82
N GLU A 94 -29.78 -20.55 -8.12
CA GLU A 94 -28.43 -20.40 -8.63
C GLU A 94 -27.81 -19.07 -8.22
N ILE A 95 -28.61 -18.00 -8.23
CA ILE A 95 -28.16 -16.68 -7.75
C ILE A 95 -27.77 -16.73 -6.28
N GLU A 96 -28.63 -17.33 -5.44
CA GLU A 96 -28.32 -17.46 -4.01
C GLU A 96 -27.11 -18.37 -3.73
N ARG A 97 -26.96 -19.45 -4.50
CA ARG A 97 -25.76 -20.28 -4.44
C ARG A 97 -24.51 -19.46 -4.76
N PHE A 98 -24.46 -18.74 -5.87
CA PHE A 98 -23.33 -17.91 -6.23
C PHE A 98 -23.06 -16.83 -5.18
N ARG A 99 -24.12 -16.20 -4.64
CA ARG A 99 -23.97 -15.23 -3.56
C ARG A 99 -23.34 -15.82 -2.30
N SER A 100 -23.71 -17.05 -1.95
CA SER A 100 -23.14 -17.75 -0.78
C SER A 100 -21.69 -18.20 -1.00
N GLU A 101 -21.29 -18.46 -2.24
CA GLU A 101 -19.94 -18.87 -2.63
C GLU A 101 -18.98 -17.68 -2.84
N LEU A 102 -19.51 -16.44 -2.89
CA LEU A 102 -18.67 -15.25 -3.08
C LEU A 102 -17.72 -15.07 -1.89
N PRO A 103 -16.43 -14.91 -2.15
CA PRO A 103 -15.50 -14.49 -1.10
C PRO A 103 -15.80 -13.06 -0.66
N GLU A 104 -15.23 -12.66 0.50
CA GLU A 104 -15.29 -11.27 0.93
C GLU A 104 -14.78 -10.33 -0.19
N LEU A 105 -15.63 -9.42 -0.63
CA LEU A 105 -15.31 -8.48 -1.70
C LEU A 105 -14.32 -7.41 -1.22
N PRO A 106 -13.52 -6.81 -2.15
CA PRO A 106 -12.49 -5.84 -1.78
C PRO A 106 -12.99 -4.67 -0.93
N ASP A 107 -14.16 -4.08 -1.27
CA ASP A 107 -14.71 -2.95 -0.53
C ASP A 107 -15.16 -3.35 0.88
N ALA A 108 -15.80 -4.52 1.03
CA ALA A 108 -16.19 -5.05 2.34
C ALA A 108 -14.94 -5.34 3.19
N ARG A 109 -13.92 -5.96 2.58
CA ARG A 109 -12.64 -6.23 3.26
C ARG A 109 -11.96 -4.94 3.69
N ARG A 110 -11.91 -3.93 2.82
CA ARG A 110 -11.34 -2.63 3.16
C ARG A 110 -12.06 -2.00 4.36
N ALA A 111 -13.39 -1.97 4.34
CA ALA A 111 -14.17 -1.45 5.46
C ALA A 111 -13.93 -2.23 6.77
N ARG A 112 -13.77 -3.56 6.68
CA ARG A 112 -13.41 -4.40 7.83
C ARG A 112 -12.04 -4.04 8.39
N LEU A 113 -11.01 -3.92 7.55
CA LEU A 113 -9.66 -3.57 7.99
C LEU A 113 -9.60 -2.19 8.65
N GLU A 114 -10.36 -1.22 8.14
CA GLU A 114 -10.47 0.10 8.77
C GLU A 114 -11.16 0.02 10.15
N LYS A 115 -12.27 -0.73 10.24
CA LYS A 115 -13.12 -0.77 11.43
C LYS A 115 -12.56 -1.69 12.54
N GLU A 116 -12.12 -2.90 12.17
CA GLU A 116 -11.74 -3.94 13.14
C GLU A 116 -10.25 -3.90 13.45
N ASP A 117 -9.41 -3.70 12.42
CA ASP A 117 -7.95 -3.67 12.57
C ASP A 117 -7.39 -2.27 12.83
N GLY A 118 -8.24 -1.23 12.69
CA GLY A 118 -7.88 0.16 12.94
C GLY A 118 -6.83 0.69 11.97
N LEU A 119 -6.79 0.15 10.74
CA LEU A 119 -5.93 0.67 9.68
C LEU A 119 -6.45 2.03 9.18
N SER A 120 -5.55 2.85 8.64
CA SER A 120 -5.97 4.02 7.90
C SER A 120 -6.64 3.61 6.57
N ALA A 121 -7.51 4.47 6.02
CA ALA A 121 -8.11 4.23 4.70
C ALA A 121 -7.05 4.04 3.60
N TYR A 122 -5.90 4.70 3.74
CA TYR A 122 -4.76 4.55 2.84
C TYR A 122 -4.14 3.14 2.96
N ASP A 123 -3.81 2.70 4.18
CA ASP A 123 -3.19 1.38 4.42
C ASP A 123 -4.13 0.25 4.02
N ALA A 124 -5.42 0.34 4.41
CA ALA A 124 -6.44 -0.62 4.01
C ALA A 124 -6.58 -0.69 2.48
N GLY A 125 -6.54 0.48 1.79
CA GLY A 125 -6.57 0.55 0.34
C GLY A 125 -5.38 -0.15 -0.32
N ILE A 126 -4.17 0.01 0.21
CA ILE A 126 -2.97 -0.69 -0.31
C ILE A 126 -3.07 -2.19 -0.06
N ILE A 127 -3.39 -2.62 1.16
CA ILE A 127 -3.49 -4.04 1.51
C ILE A 127 -4.55 -4.74 0.66
N THR A 128 -5.66 -4.07 0.34
CA THR A 128 -6.73 -4.64 -0.50
C THR A 128 -6.56 -4.40 -1.99
N SER A 129 -5.44 -3.80 -2.43
CA SER A 129 -5.16 -3.55 -3.85
C SER A 129 -5.04 -4.81 -4.70
N SER A 130 -4.69 -5.93 -4.08
CA SER A 130 -4.75 -7.25 -4.68
C SER A 130 -5.28 -8.29 -3.70
N ARG A 131 -5.95 -9.32 -4.24
CA ARG A 131 -6.46 -10.43 -3.43
C ARG A 131 -5.33 -11.13 -2.67
N ALA A 132 -4.22 -11.40 -3.33
CA ALA A 132 -3.09 -12.11 -2.75
C ALA A 132 -2.46 -11.34 -1.57
N MET A 133 -2.31 -10.01 -1.68
CA MET A 133 -1.80 -9.18 -0.59
C MET A 133 -2.77 -9.17 0.60
N ALA A 134 -4.06 -9.08 0.36
CA ALA A 134 -5.07 -9.11 1.40
C ALA A 134 -5.12 -10.48 2.11
N GLU A 135 -5.02 -11.59 1.38
CA GLU A 135 -4.96 -12.95 1.95
C GLU A 135 -3.67 -13.18 2.76
N TYR A 136 -2.55 -12.63 2.27
CA TYR A 136 -1.29 -12.65 3.00
C TYR A 136 -1.41 -11.88 4.33
N TYR A 137 -1.98 -10.68 4.31
CA TYR A 137 -2.23 -9.87 5.50
C TYR A 137 -3.14 -10.59 6.50
N ASP A 138 -4.28 -11.11 6.05
CA ASP A 138 -5.20 -11.86 6.90
C ASP A 138 -4.51 -13.09 7.54
N THR A 139 -3.59 -13.73 6.82
CA THR A 139 -2.83 -14.86 7.35
C THR A 139 -1.82 -14.41 8.42
N VAL A 140 -1.19 -13.26 8.23
CA VAL A 140 -0.28 -12.68 9.23
C VAL A 140 -1.04 -12.33 10.51
N THR A 141 -2.17 -11.64 10.40
CA THR A 141 -2.96 -11.21 11.57
C THR A 141 -3.59 -12.40 12.32
N LYS A 142 -3.99 -13.46 11.63
CA LYS A 142 -4.46 -14.72 12.23
C LYS A 142 -3.43 -15.40 13.15
N THR A 143 -2.15 -15.07 13.06
CA THR A 143 -1.13 -15.55 14.01
C THR A 143 -1.18 -14.82 15.36
N GLY A 144 -2.01 -13.80 15.51
CA GLY A 144 -2.06 -12.90 16.65
C GLY A 144 -1.10 -11.70 16.52
N ALA A 145 -0.57 -11.45 15.32
CA ALA A 145 0.25 -10.27 15.05
C ALA A 145 -0.58 -9.00 15.11
N ASP A 146 0.00 -7.92 15.64
CA ASP A 146 -0.63 -6.60 15.64
C ASP A 146 -0.93 -6.13 14.19
N PRO A 147 -2.19 -5.75 13.91
CA PRO A 147 -2.62 -5.37 12.56
C PRO A 147 -1.81 -4.24 11.92
N LYS A 148 -1.49 -3.20 12.69
CA LYS A 148 -0.72 -2.05 12.18
C LYS A 148 0.74 -2.41 11.91
N LEU A 149 1.35 -3.23 12.77
CA LEU A 149 2.68 -3.75 12.50
C LEU A 149 2.70 -4.66 11.29
N ALA A 150 1.69 -5.53 11.13
CA ALA A 150 1.55 -6.39 9.96
C ALA A 150 1.47 -5.57 8.66
N ALA A 151 0.58 -4.56 8.61
CA ALA A 151 0.46 -3.67 7.46
C ALA A 151 1.79 -2.95 7.16
N ASN A 152 2.44 -2.38 8.17
CA ASN A 152 3.72 -1.69 8.02
C ASN A 152 4.82 -2.59 7.43
N TRP A 153 4.93 -3.84 7.90
CA TRP A 153 5.93 -4.79 7.39
C TRP A 153 5.63 -5.23 5.97
N ILE A 154 4.35 -5.47 5.64
CA ILE A 154 3.93 -5.88 4.30
C ILE A 154 4.15 -4.75 3.30
N MET A 155 3.67 -3.54 3.59
CA MET A 155 3.81 -2.38 2.71
C MET A 155 5.25 -1.87 2.63
N GLY A 156 6.05 -2.08 3.68
CA GLY A 156 7.42 -1.61 3.78
C GLY A 156 8.45 -2.64 3.29
N ASP A 157 9.05 -3.35 4.25
CA ASP A 157 10.22 -4.22 3.98
C ASP A 157 9.88 -5.40 3.05
N LEU A 158 8.67 -6.00 3.15
CA LEU A 158 8.25 -7.10 2.28
C LEU A 158 8.08 -6.61 0.83
N SER A 159 7.23 -5.60 0.61
CA SER A 159 6.96 -5.08 -0.74
C SER A 159 8.22 -4.52 -1.39
N LYS A 160 9.11 -3.88 -0.63
CA LYS A 160 10.41 -3.42 -1.12
C LYS A 160 11.24 -4.56 -1.72
N ASN A 161 11.33 -5.69 -1.03
CA ASN A 161 12.13 -6.82 -1.50
C ASN A 161 11.46 -7.54 -2.67
N LEU A 162 10.12 -7.69 -2.65
CA LEU A 162 9.37 -8.24 -3.77
C LEU A 162 9.60 -7.43 -5.06
N HIS A 163 9.50 -6.10 -4.96
CA HIS A 163 9.76 -5.20 -6.10
C HIS A 163 11.22 -5.26 -6.57
N ALA A 164 12.18 -5.35 -5.66
CA ALA A 164 13.60 -5.44 -6.02
C ALA A 164 13.94 -6.71 -6.81
N GLU A 165 13.24 -7.81 -6.51
CA GLU A 165 13.42 -9.10 -7.21
C GLU A 165 12.41 -9.32 -8.34
N GLY A 166 11.43 -8.42 -8.51
CA GLY A 166 10.41 -8.53 -9.55
C GLY A 166 9.47 -9.73 -9.39
N ILE A 167 9.22 -10.16 -8.15
CA ILE A 167 8.37 -11.32 -7.84
C ILE A 167 7.06 -10.90 -7.18
N ALA A 168 6.02 -11.70 -7.38
CA ALA A 168 4.73 -11.52 -6.75
C ALA A 168 4.73 -11.99 -5.28
N ILE A 169 3.75 -11.50 -4.48
CA ILE A 169 3.69 -11.84 -3.06
C ILE A 169 3.47 -13.32 -2.78
N GLU A 170 2.81 -14.04 -3.69
CA GLU A 170 2.61 -15.48 -3.65
C GLU A 170 3.92 -16.27 -3.78
N GLN A 171 4.95 -15.64 -4.36
CA GLN A 171 6.29 -16.20 -4.53
C GLN A 171 7.26 -15.76 -3.44
N SER A 172 6.76 -15.03 -2.43
CA SER A 172 7.60 -14.52 -1.36
C SER A 172 8.38 -15.63 -0.63
N PRO A 173 9.71 -15.51 -0.50
CA PRO A 173 10.50 -16.42 0.33
C PRO A 173 10.11 -16.39 1.81
N VAL A 174 9.49 -15.30 2.26
CA VAL A 174 8.95 -15.15 3.63
C VAL A 174 7.46 -15.36 3.55
N ASP A 175 6.98 -16.51 4.01
CA ASP A 175 5.54 -16.77 4.11
C ASP A 175 4.87 -15.96 5.24
N ALA A 176 3.55 -15.82 5.15
CA ALA A 176 2.77 -14.99 6.06
C ALA A 176 2.86 -15.46 7.53
N LYS A 177 2.93 -16.77 7.78
CA LYS A 177 3.05 -17.30 9.15
C LYS A 177 4.37 -16.91 9.78
N ARG A 178 5.47 -17.06 9.05
CA ARG A 178 6.81 -16.66 9.53
C ARG A 178 6.90 -15.16 9.78
N LEU A 179 6.28 -14.33 8.91
CA LEU A 179 6.21 -12.89 9.17
C LEU A 179 5.43 -12.60 10.45
N GLY A 180 4.29 -13.25 10.66
CA GLY A 180 3.49 -13.13 11.87
C GLY A 180 4.24 -13.56 13.14
N GLU A 181 4.98 -14.69 13.08
CA GLU A 181 5.84 -15.12 14.18
C GLU A 181 6.91 -14.08 14.53
N MET A 182 7.53 -13.45 13.51
CA MET A 182 8.52 -12.40 13.73
C MET A 182 7.89 -11.17 14.39
N ILE A 183 6.70 -10.76 13.96
CA ILE A 183 5.96 -9.67 14.60
C ILE A 183 5.62 -10.02 16.05
N GLY A 184 5.23 -11.27 16.31
CA GLY A 184 5.00 -11.77 17.66
C GLY A 184 6.22 -11.63 18.57
N LEU A 185 7.44 -11.81 18.04
CA LEU A 185 8.68 -11.58 18.81
C LEU A 185 8.91 -10.10 19.10
N ILE A 186 8.49 -9.21 18.19
CA ILE A 186 8.55 -7.75 18.43
C ILE A 186 7.56 -7.37 19.53
N MET A 187 6.31 -7.83 19.46
CA MET A 187 5.27 -7.54 20.44
C MET A 187 5.64 -8.01 21.84
N LYS A 188 6.32 -9.16 21.94
CA LYS A 188 6.84 -9.69 23.20
C LYS A 188 8.13 -9.01 23.67
N ASN A 189 8.62 -7.99 22.98
CA ASN A 189 9.90 -7.34 23.26
C ASN A 189 11.11 -8.31 23.27
N THR A 190 10.99 -9.47 22.61
CA THR A 190 12.12 -10.41 22.44
C THR A 190 13.15 -9.83 21.49
N ILE A 191 12.71 -9.09 20.50
CA ILE A 191 13.56 -8.38 19.52
C ILE A 191 13.07 -6.95 19.32
N SER A 192 14.00 -6.02 19.09
CA SER A 192 13.66 -4.64 18.68
C SER A 192 13.36 -4.56 17.19
N GLY A 193 12.69 -3.49 16.74
CA GLY A 193 12.45 -3.27 15.32
C GLY A 193 13.73 -3.27 14.46
N LYS A 194 14.85 -2.78 15.00
CA LYS A 194 16.17 -2.84 14.34
C LYS A 194 16.69 -4.28 14.21
N ILE A 195 16.47 -5.11 15.22
CA ILE A 195 16.82 -6.52 15.19
C ILE A 195 15.90 -7.26 14.22
N ALA A 196 14.60 -6.95 14.22
CA ALA A 196 13.62 -7.54 13.32
C ALA A 196 13.99 -7.37 11.85
N LYS A 197 14.53 -6.20 11.44
CA LYS A 197 15.05 -6.00 10.08
C LYS A 197 16.19 -6.93 9.72
N LYS A 198 17.05 -7.27 10.67
CA LYS A 198 18.12 -8.25 10.46
C LYS A 198 17.56 -9.66 10.36
N VAL A 199 16.59 -10.00 11.22
CA VAL A 199 15.90 -11.30 11.19
C VAL A 199 15.16 -11.47 9.87
N PHE A 200 14.42 -10.44 9.42
CA PHE A 200 13.71 -10.46 8.15
C PHE A 200 14.64 -10.69 6.96
N LYS A 201 15.82 -10.03 6.94
CA LYS A 201 16.82 -10.25 5.89
C LYS A 201 17.31 -11.71 5.85
N GLU A 202 17.51 -12.33 7.01
CA GLU A 202 17.87 -13.75 7.09
C GLU A 202 16.72 -14.67 6.64
N MET A 203 15.48 -14.35 7.05
CA MET A 203 14.30 -15.08 6.61
C MET A 203 14.12 -15.05 5.09
N TRP A 204 14.61 -14.00 4.42
CA TRP A 204 14.56 -13.89 2.97
C TRP A 204 15.44 -14.90 2.25
N THR A 205 16.55 -15.29 2.88
CA THR A 205 17.57 -16.18 2.29
C THR A 205 17.53 -17.61 2.80
N ASN A 206 16.74 -17.90 3.84
CA ASN A 206 16.62 -19.23 4.42
C ASN A 206 15.19 -19.50 4.94
N SER A 207 14.86 -20.76 5.15
CA SER A 207 13.55 -21.22 5.64
C SER A 207 13.45 -21.38 7.15
N ASP A 208 14.48 -20.98 7.92
CA ASP A 208 14.44 -21.10 9.37
C ASP A 208 13.35 -20.22 9.99
N SER A 209 12.75 -20.66 11.10
CA SER A 209 11.79 -19.84 11.83
C SER A 209 12.47 -18.61 12.45
N PRO A 210 11.75 -17.48 12.60
CA PRO A 210 12.30 -16.26 13.23
C PRO A 210 12.93 -16.53 14.60
N ALA A 211 12.29 -17.34 15.41
CA ALA A 211 12.80 -17.71 16.74
C ALA A 211 14.14 -18.46 16.65
N LYS A 212 14.30 -19.38 15.69
CA LYS A 212 15.55 -20.10 15.46
C LYS A 212 16.66 -19.17 14.99
N ILE A 213 16.36 -18.24 14.08
CA ILE A 213 17.31 -17.22 13.61
C ILE A 213 17.79 -16.36 14.78
N VAL A 214 16.84 -15.88 15.61
CA VAL A 214 17.14 -15.05 16.78
C VAL A 214 18.07 -15.81 17.77
N LYS A 215 17.76 -17.07 18.03
CA LYS A 215 18.57 -17.92 18.93
C LYS A 215 19.97 -18.16 18.36
N ASN A 216 20.07 -18.60 17.11
CA ASN A 216 21.35 -18.98 16.48
C ASN A 216 22.30 -17.79 16.34
N LYS A 217 21.76 -16.59 16.10
CA LYS A 217 22.57 -15.36 15.97
C LYS A 217 22.69 -14.55 17.26
N GLY A 218 22.14 -15.06 18.35
CA GLY A 218 22.20 -14.38 19.67
C GLY A 218 21.59 -12.98 19.62
N LEU A 219 20.47 -12.82 18.89
CA LEU A 219 19.82 -11.52 18.64
C LEU A 219 18.73 -11.19 19.67
N VAL A 220 18.67 -11.93 20.77
CA VAL A 220 17.71 -11.65 21.86
C VAL A 220 17.98 -10.27 22.44
N GLN A 221 16.92 -9.49 22.61
CA GLN A 221 16.99 -8.19 23.25
C GLN A 221 17.31 -8.33 24.74
N ILE A 222 18.19 -7.49 25.25
CA ILE A 222 18.47 -7.41 26.68
C ILE A 222 17.32 -6.63 27.32
N THR A 223 16.55 -7.31 28.17
CA THR A 223 15.45 -6.73 28.94
C THR A 223 15.74 -6.76 30.46
N ASP A 224 16.86 -7.33 30.86
CA ASP A 224 17.30 -7.29 32.23
C ASP A 224 17.70 -5.87 32.62
N THR A 225 16.94 -5.29 33.54
CA THR A 225 17.10 -3.91 33.99
C THR A 225 18.51 -3.69 34.58
N LYS A 226 19.04 -4.63 35.37
CA LYS A 226 20.38 -4.52 35.97
C LYS A 226 21.50 -4.52 34.92
N ALA A 227 21.35 -5.38 33.90
CA ALA A 227 22.31 -5.43 32.80
C ALA A 227 22.31 -4.14 31.98
N ILE A 228 21.13 -3.56 31.73
CA ILE A 228 20.99 -2.28 31.00
C ILE A 228 21.53 -1.14 31.89
N GLU A 229 21.25 -1.16 33.19
CA GLU A 229 21.68 -0.16 34.16
C GLU A 229 23.19 -0.03 34.21
N GLY A 230 23.91 -1.17 34.26
CA GLY A 230 25.37 -1.16 34.18
C GLY A 230 25.94 -0.53 32.93
N ILE A 231 25.31 -0.78 31.76
CA ILE A 231 25.71 -0.14 30.49
C ILE A 231 25.39 1.37 30.51
N VAL A 232 24.25 1.77 31.09
CA VAL A 232 23.84 3.16 31.21
C VAL A 232 24.85 3.92 32.10
N ASP A 233 25.25 3.36 33.23
CA ASP A 233 26.21 3.96 34.15
C ASP A 233 27.58 4.18 33.49
N GLU A 234 28.06 3.17 32.74
CA GLU A 234 29.31 3.31 32.00
C GLU A 234 29.22 4.42 30.91
N VAL A 235 28.08 4.52 30.24
CA VAL A 235 27.88 5.55 29.20
C VAL A 235 27.79 6.93 29.81
N ILE A 236 27.11 7.10 30.94
CA ILE A 236 27.03 8.37 31.66
C ILE A 236 28.45 8.81 32.09
N ALA A 237 29.24 7.90 32.67
CA ALA A 237 30.61 8.18 33.10
C ALA A 237 31.56 8.57 31.95
N LYS A 238 31.35 8.01 30.76
CA LYS A 238 32.20 8.26 29.57
C LYS A 238 31.75 9.46 28.71
N ASN A 239 30.60 10.07 28.98
CA ASN A 239 30.02 11.13 28.14
C ASN A 239 29.65 12.39 28.96
N GLU A 240 30.58 12.89 29.77
CA GLU A 240 30.39 14.03 30.69
C GLU A 240 29.80 15.26 29.99
N LYS A 241 30.23 15.55 28.76
CA LYS A 241 29.73 16.69 27.98
C LYS A 241 28.24 16.56 27.68
N ALA A 242 27.78 15.40 27.18
CA ALA A 242 26.36 15.18 26.87
C ALA A 242 25.49 15.17 28.13
N VAL A 243 26.04 14.72 29.25
CA VAL A 243 25.39 14.78 30.58
C VAL A 243 25.25 16.23 31.03
N ALA A 244 26.33 17.03 30.92
CA ALA A 244 26.29 18.47 31.27
C ALA A 244 25.30 19.23 30.40
N ASP A 245 25.27 18.95 29.08
CA ASP A 245 24.31 19.58 28.16
C ASP A 245 22.85 19.23 28.54
N TYR A 246 22.59 17.98 28.92
CA TYR A 246 21.25 17.57 29.38
C TYR A 246 20.83 18.30 30.68
N LYS A 247 21.73 18.28 31.67
CA LYS A 247 21.51 18.99 32.96
C LYS A 247 21.43 20.49 32.80
N GLY A 248 22.09 21.05 31.80
CA GLY A 248 22.00 22.46 31.40
C GLY A 248 20.70 22.85 30.69
N GLY A 249 19.73 21.92 30.58
CA GLY A 249 18.40 22.18 30.01
C GLY A 249 18.22 21.72 28.58
N ASN A 250 19.25 21.26 27.88
CA ASN A 250 19.13 20.67 26.55
C ASN A 250 18.63 19.22 26.60
N LYS A 251 17.33 19.05 26.82
CA LYS A 251 16.71 17.70 26.91
C LYS A 251 16.93 16.83 25.66
N LYS A 252 17.26 17.41 24.50
CA LYS A 252 17.58 16.66 23.27
C LYS A 252 18.91 15.91 23.37
N ALA A 253 19.81 16.29 24.27
CA ALA A 253 21.08 15.61 24.48
C ALA A 253 20.93 14.16 24.96
N ILE A 254 19.77 13.79 25.55
CA ILE A 254 19.45 12.41 25.93
C ILE A 254 19.49 11.45 24.72
N GLY A 255 19.14 11.91 23.54
CA GLY A 255 19.19 11.12 22.31
C GLY A 255 20.60 10.65 21.95
N ALA A 256 21.62 11.47 22.23
CA ALA A 256 23.03 11.12 22.04
C ALA A 256 23.45 10.02 23.03
N LEU A 257 23.03 10.14 24.30
CA LEU A 257 23.32 9.13 25.33
C LEU A 257 22.62 7.81 25.03
N VAL A 258 21.34 7.83 24.63
CA VAL A 258 20.62 6.64 24.14
C VAL A 258 21.39 5.98 22.97
N GLY A 259 21.87 6.76 22.02
CA GLY A 259 22.68 6.27 20.90
C GLY A 259 23.95 5.55 21.37
N GLN A 260 24.64 6.07 22.37
CA GLN A 260 25.86 5.46 22.95
C GLN A 260 25.54 4.17 23.70
N VAL A 261 24.46 4.10 24.49
CA VAL A 261 24.00 2.87 25.15
C VAL A 261 23.62 1.81 24.12
N MET A 262 22.92 2.21 23.07
CA MET A 262 22.59 1.30 21.97
C MET A 262 23.81 0.78 21.24
N LYS A 263 24.85 1.60 21.07
CA LYS A 263 26.15 1.19 20.49
C LYS A 263 26.88 0.21 21.41
N ALA A 264 26.96 0.52 22.70
CA ALA A 264 27.62 -0.32 23.71
C ALA A 264 26.94 -1.70 23.85
N SER A 265 25.60 -1.73 23.80
CA SER A 265 24.83 -2.98 23.84
C SER A 265 24.75 -3.69 22.47
N LYS A 266 25.47 -3.23 21.46
CA LYS A 266 25.39 -3.73 20.05
C LYS A 266 23.96 -3.75 19.48
N GLY A 267 23.12 -2.81 19.90
CA GLY A 267 21.71 -2.69 19.51
C GLY A 267 20.78 -3.67 20.21
N LYS A 268 21.22 -4.34 21.28
CA LYS A 268 20.43 -5.34 22.00
C LYS A 268 19.65 -4.79 23.19
N ALA A 269 20.02 -3.64 23.76
CA ALA A 269 19.26 -3.02 24.85
C ALA A 269 17.88 -2.57 24.38
N ASN A 270 16.87 -2.63 25.27
CA ASN A 270 15.54 -2.10 24.99
C ASN A 270 15.59 -0.57 25.01
N PRO A 271 15.31 0.13 23.87
CA PRO A 271 15.43 1.58 23.79
C PRO A 271 14.53 2.34 24.77
N GLN A 272 13.34 1.80 25.07
CA GLN A 272 12.40 2.43 26.02
C GLN A 272 12.94 2.34 27.44
N MET A 273 13.47 1.18 27.84
CA MET A 273 14.11 1.00 29.14
C MET A 273 15.36 1.85 29.28
N VAL A 274 16.18 1.93 28.22
CA VAL A 274 17.36 2.81 28.18
C VAL A 274 16.98 4.26 28.40
N ASN A 275 15.95 4.74 27.67
CA ASN A 275 15.49 6.12 27.80
C ASN A 275 14.97 6.41 29.23
N LYS A 276 14.17 5.47 29.78
CA LYS A 276 13.65 5.58 31.14
C LYS A 276 14.78 5.65 32.18
N LEU A 277 15.74 4.73 32.11
CA LEU A 277 16.87 4.70 33.05
C LEU A 277 17.77 5.94 32.93
N LEU A 278 18.02 6.42 31.71
CA LEU A 278 18.78 7.65 31.50
C LEU A 278 18.05 8.85 32.11
N THR A 279 16.74 8.98 31.91
CA THR A 279 15.94 10.05 32.51
C THR A 279 15.97 9.96 34.03
N GLU A 280 15.72 8.78 34.62
CA GLU A 280 15.73 8.59 36.08
C GLU A 280 17.08 8.89 36.74
N LYS A 281 18.21 8.67 36.03
CA LYS A 281 19.56 8.93 36.56
C LYS A 281 20.06 10.35 36.31
N LEU A 282 19.49 11.08 35.40
CA LEU A 282 19.95 12.43 35.01
C LEU A 282 19.08 13.55 35.56
N ASP A 283 17.78 13.28 35.79
CA ASP A 283 16.88 14.22 36.46
C ASP A 283 17.11 14.21 37.97
#